data_2e474fc12260e6bc071da2b426c72442
#
_entry.id   2e474fc12260e6bc071da2b426c72442
#
_cell.length_a   1.000
_cell.length_b   1.000
_cell.length_c   1.000
_cell.angle_alpha   90.00
_cell.angle_beta   90.00
_cell.angle_gamma   90.00
#
_symmetry.space_group_name_H-M   'P 1'
#
loop_
_entity.id
_entity.type
_entity.pdbx_description
1 polymer ?
#
loop_
_entity_poly.entity_id
_entity_poly.type
_entity_poly.pdbx_seq_one_letter_code
_entity_poly.pdbx_strand_id
1 'polypeptide(L)'
;MALPKAKWEETRVLRERSWGEINTITKDDFKTNYARNWMFKNTDPLYWRPPAGESIADVAENRVHNLLTSLNRKSDAESVVMVSHGDLMLALMLTLEDLSDEEFMHRAASDEWKITNCTCFHYSRRDPATGRTHKRFRWEQTARPVLDETDGRWVVKVDEWREFKRPVLSNGDLVDVVHAV
;
A
#
# COMPACT_ATOMS: atom_id res chain seq x y z
N MET A 1 -18.83 -5.71 -14.41
CA MET A 1 -18.45 -7.12 -14.51
C MET A 1 -18.96 -7.83 -13.26
N ALA A 2 -19.78 -8.84 -13.37
CA ALA A 2 -20.25 -9.59 -12.20
C ALA A 2 -19.22 -10.69 -11.87
N LEU A 3 -18.95 -10.91 -10.59
CA LEU A 3 -18.11 -12.00 -10.11
C LEU A 3 -18.99 -13.08 -9.46
N PRO A 4 -19.79 -13.84 -10.25
CA PRO A 4 -20.89 -14.66 -9.73
C PRO A 4 -20.43 -15.85 -8.87
N LYS A 5 -19.14 -16.19 -8.92
CA LYS A 5 -18.54 -17.29 -8.14
C LYS A 5 -17.65 -16.79 -7.00
N ALA A 6 -17.54 -15.47 -6.81
CA ALA A 6 -16.72 -14.92 -5.73
C ALA A 6 -17.34 -15.24 -4.37
N LYS A 7 -16.51 -15.70 -3.44
CA LYS A 7 -16.87 -15.79 -2.03
C LYS A 7 -16.48 -14.48 -1.37
N TRP A 8 -17.43 -13.80 -0.77
CA TRP A 8 -17.21 -12.52 -0.10
C TRP A 8 -17.06 -12.72 1.40
N GLU A 9 -16.00 -12.17 1.96
CA GLU A 9 -15.76 -12.14 3.40
C GLU A 9 -15.57 -10.69 3.83
N GLU A 10 -16.22 -10.30 4.91
CA GLU A 10 -15.98 -9.03 5.59
C GLU A 10 -14.90 -9.22 6.66
N THR A 11 -13.90 -8.32 6.69
CA THR A 11 -12.84 -8.38 7.67
C THR A 11 -12.44 -6.98 8.16
N ARG A 12 -12.31 -6.84 9.48
CA ARG A 12 -11.87 -5.59 10.12
C ARG A 12 -10.43 -5.22 9.79
N VAL A 13 -9.64 -6.18 9.32
CA VAL A 13 -8.24 -5.94 8.94
C VAL A 13 -8.15 -4.96 7.76
N LEU A 14 -9.14 -4.96 6.86
CA LEU A 14 -9.21 -4.09 5.68
C LEU A 14 -9.79 -2.70 5.93
N ARG A 15 -10.14 -2.35 7.19
CA ARG A 15 -10.61 -1.00 7.53
C ARG A 15 -9.52 0.06 7.31
N GLU A 16 -9.92 1.32 7.21
CA GLU A 16 -8.98 2.45 7.16
C GLU A 16 -8.09 2.47 8.42
N ARG A 17 -6.93 3.09 8.29
CA ARG A 17 -6.05 3.40 9.42
C ARG A 17 -6.81 4.23 10.46
N SER A 18 -6.62 3.92 11.72
CA SER A 18 -7.20 4.74 12.78
C SER A 18 -6.49 6.09 12.87
N TRP A 19 -7.25 7.16 12.70
CA TRP A 19 -6.78 8.53 12.90
C TRP A 19 -6.92 9.00 14.36
N GLY A 20 -7.39 8.11 15.26
CA GLY A 20 -7.51 8.38 16.69
C GLY A 20 -8.30 9.64 16.99
N GLU A 21 -7.78 10.47 17.89
CA GLU A 21 -8.45 11.69 18.36
C GLU A 21 -8.64 12.75 17.26
N ILE A 22 -7.82 12.71 16.20
CA ILE A 22 -7.91 13.70 15.11
C ILE A 22 -8.92 13.33 14.03
N ASN A 23 -9.61 12.20 14.16
CA ASN A 23 -10.57 11.73 13.17
C ASN A 23 -11.78 12.67 12.95
N THR A 24 -12.09 13.51 13.93
CA THR A 24 -13.25 14.40 13.93
C THR A 24 -12.90 15.87 13.77
N ILE A 25 -11.63 16.22 13.66
CA ILE A 25 -11.19 17.61 13.52
C ILE A 25 -10.91 17.97 12.07
N THR A 26 -11.08 19.25 11.72
CA THR A 26 -10.78 19.72 10.37
C THR A 26 -9.28 19.77 10.11
N LYS A 27 -8.89 19.81 8.83
CA LYS A 27 -7.49 19.96 8.45
C LYS A 27 -6.85 21.24 8.98
N ASP A 28 -7.62 22.32 9.04
CA ASP A 28 -7.15 23.63 9.51
C ASP A 28 -7.00 23.64 11.04
N ASP A 29 -7.96 23.06 11.76
CA ASP A 29 -7.85 22.86 13.21
C ASP A 29 -6.66 21.96 13.57
N PHE A 30 -6.42 20.90 12.77
CA PHE A 30 -5.27 20.04 12.97
C PHE A 30 -3.95 20.80 12.79
N LYS A 31 -3.83 21.64 11.77
CA LYS A 31 -2.64 22.49 11.56
C LYS A 31 -2.40 23.48 12.70
N THR A 32 -3.50 24.10 13.18
CA THR A 32 -3.44 25.17 14.17
C THR A 32 -3.22 24.63 15.57
N ASN A 33 -4.02 23.64 15.99
CA ASN A 33 -4.04 23.16 17.36
C ASN A 33 -3.04 22.04 17.63
N TYR A 34 -2.56 21.38 16.55
CA TYR A 34 -1.62 20.25 16.62
C TYR A 34 -0.41 20.46 15.70
N ALA A 35 0.13 21.68 15.67
CA ALA A 35 1.20 22.08 14.75
C ALA A 35 2.42 21.15 14.76
N ARG A 36 2.81 20.64 15.94
CA ARG A 36 3.90 19.65 16.04
C ARG A 36 3.56 18.33 15.37
N ASN A 37 2.33 17.82 15.58
CA ASN A 37 1.85 16.60 14.93
C ASN A 37 1.73 16.78 13.40
N TRP A 38 1.27 17.96 12.97
CA TRP A 38 1.21 18.32 11.56
C TRP A 38 2.59 18.30 10.92
N MET A 39 3.60 18.85 11.60
CA MET A 39 4.98 18.82 11.13
C MET A 39 5.49 17.38 10.99
N PHE A 40 5.36 16.55 12.03
CA PHE A 40 5.79 15.16 11.99
C PHE A 40 5.07 14.35 10.92
N LYS A 41 3.77 14.53 10.74
CA LYS A 41 3.02 13.89 9.66
C LYS A 41 3.62 14.15 8.27
N ASN A 42 4.18 15.34 8.04
CA ASN A 42 4.74 15.71 6.74
C ASN A 42 6.22 15.33 6.59
N THR A 43 6.96 15.24 7.69
CA THR A 43 8.39 14.89 7.67
C THR A 43 8.64 13.39 7.80
N ASP A 44 7.74 12.66 8.44
CA ASP A 44 7.83 11.23 8.65
C ASP A 44 6.44 10.56 8.58
N PRO A 45 5.80 10.52 7.41
CA PRO A 45 4.48 9.95 7.24
C PRO A 45 4.40 8.46 7.53
N LEU A 46 5.52 7.71 7.46
CA LEU A 46 5.57 6.28 7.70
C LEU A 46 5.34 5.96 9.17
N TYR A 47 6.13 6.60 10.06
CA TYR A 47 6.09 6.33 11.51
C TYR A 47 5.22 7.30 12.29
N TRP A 48 4.80 8.41 11.66
CA TRP A 48 3.91 9.33 12.34
C TRP A 48 2.61 8.64 12.77
N ARG A 49 2.34 8.71 14.08
CA ARG A 49 1.14 8.16 14.70
C ARG A 49 0.28 9.30 15.26
N PRO A 50 -1.01 9.42 14.83
CA PRO A 50 -1.93 10.35 15.49
C PRO A 50 -2.19 9.91 16.94
N PRO A 51 -2.53 10.84 17.86
CA PRO A 51 -2.91 10.50 19.22
C PRO A 51 -4.02 9.45 19.24
N ALA A 52 -3.81 8.33 19.96
CA ALA A 52 -4.68 7.16 20.03
C ALA A 52 -4.98 6.49 18.66
N GLY A 53 -4.16 6.73 17.65
CA GLY A 53 -4.32 6.17 16.31
C GLY A 53 -3.20 5.20 15.91
N GLU A 54 -3.12 4.89 14.62
CA GLU A 54 -2.15 3.97 14.01
C GLU A 54 -1.22 4.77 13.06
N SER A 55 0.08 4.43 13.01
CA SER A 55 0.97 4.84 11.91
C SER A 55 0.78 3.92 10.68
N ILE A 56 1.36 4.28 9.54
CA ILE A 56 1.40 3.36 8.38
C ILE A 56 2.22 2.11 8.72
N ALA A 57 3.33 2.28 9.44
CA ALA A 57 4.15 1.17 9.93
C ALA A 57 3.34 0.22 10.84
N ASP A 58 2.54 0.74 11.78
CA ASP A 58 1.66 -0.08 12.62
C ASP A 58 0.68 -0.91 11.79
N VAL A 59 0.10 -0.31 10.76
CA VAL A 59 -0.83 -1.00 9.85
C VAL A 59 -0.11 -2.11 9.08
N ALA A 60 1.09 -1.84 8.58
CA ALA A 60 1.90 -2.81 7.86
C ALA A 60 2.27 -4.01 8.74
N GLU A 61 2.83 -3.76 9.92
CA GLU A 61 3.33 -4.80 10.82
C GLU A 61 2.20 -5.61 11.46
N ASN A 62 1.18 -4.95 11.98
CA ASN A 62 0.16 -5.62 12.81
C ASN A 62 -1.02 -6.14 11.99
N ARG A 63 -1.37 -5.48 10.88
CA ARG A 63 -2.58 -5.81 10.12
C ARG A 63 -2.27 -6.48 8.80
N VAL A 64 -1.41 -5.88 7.96
CA VAL A 64 -1.09 -6.40 6.64
C VAL A 64 -0.34 -7.72 6.73
N HIS A 65 0.64 -7.84 7.61
CA HIS A 65 1.36 -9.10 7.82
C HIS A 65 0.41 -10.25 8.20
N ASN A 66 -0.50 -10.01 9.13
CA ASN A 66 -1.50 -11.00 9.55
C ASN A 66 -2.50 -11.33 8.44
N LEU A 67 -2.91 -10.33 7.65
CA LEU A 67 -3.78 -10.52 6.49
C LEU A 67 -3.13 -11.45 5.45
N LEU A 68 -1.91 -11.13 5.03
CA LEU A 68 -1.18 -11.92 4.03
C LEU A 68 -0.90 -13.35 4.52
N THR A 69 -0.55 -13.51 5.79
CA THR A 69 -0.38 -14.84 6.41
C THR A 69 -1.69 -15.63 6.41
N SER A 70 -2.80 -14.99 6.74
CA SER A 70 -4.12 -15.62 6.73
C SER A 70 -4.55 -16.04 5.32
N LEU A 71 -4.35 -15.16 4.34
CA LEU A 71 -4.64 -15.45 2.93
C LEU A 71 -3.82 -16.63 2.42
N ASN A 72 -2.51 -16.65 2.71
CA ASN A 72 -1.63 -17.74 2.29
C ASN A 72 -2.02 -19.10 2.89
N ARG A 73 -2.62 -19.12 4.09
CA ARG A 73 -3.06 -20.37 4.75
C ARG A 73 -4.45 -20.82 4.34
N LYS A 74 -5.36 -19.88 4.04
CA LYS A 74 -6.79 -20.18 3.85
C LYS A 74 -7.21 -20.24 2.39
N SER A 75 -6.46 -19.64 1.51
CA SER A 75 -6.89 -19.45 0.13
C SER A 75 -6.21 -20.44 -0.81
N ASP A 76 -6.99 -21.37 -1.34
CA ASP A 76 -6.66 -22.13 -2.56
C ASP A 76 -7.03 -21.32 -3.83
N ALA A 77 -7.47 -20.08 -3.65
CA ALA A 77 -7.89 -19.23 -4.75
C ALA A 77 -6.69 -18.76 -5.57
N GLU A 78 -6.82 -18.80 -6.89
CA GLU A 78 -5.82 -18.27 -7.82
C GLU A 78 -5.78 -16.73 -7.78
N SER A 79 -6.88 -16.09 -7.42
CA SER A 79 -7.02 -14.64 -7.36
C SER A 79 -7.85 -14.20 -6.16
N VAL A 80 -7.41 -13.13 -5.51
CA VAL A 80 -8.10 -12.49 -4.39
C VAL A 80 -8.32 -11.02 -4.73
N VAL A 81 -9.54 -10.53 -4.57
CA VAL A 81 -9.88 -9.11 -4.69
C VAL A 81 -10.12 -8.56 -3.29
N MET A 82 -9.42 -7.49 -2.95
CA MET A 82 -9.58 -6.78 -1.68
C MET A 82 -10.08 -5.36 -1.94
N VAL A 83 -11.12 -4.95 -1.23
CA VAL A 83 -11.62 -3.57 -1.25
C VAL A 83 -11.23 -2.94 0.07
N SER A 84 -10.50 -1.84 0.02
CA SER A 84 -9.93 -1.20 1.19
C SER A 84 -9.79 0.33 1.00
N HIS A 85 -8.94 0.94 1.79
CA HIS A 85 -8.75 2.38 1.92
C HIS A 85 -7.30 2.78 1.63
N GLY A 86 -7.07 4.09 1.42
CA GLY A 86 -5.79 4.61 0.95
C GLY A 86 -4.60 4.26 1.82
N ASP A 87 -4.68 4.52 3.13
CA ASP A 87 -3.54 4.27 4.03
C ASP A 87 -3.23 2.78 4.20
N LEU A 88 -4.26 1.91 4.17
CA LEU A 88 -4.02 0.46 4.17
C LEU A 88 -3.41 -0.01 2.84
N MET A 89 -3.79 0.59 1.71
CA MET A 89 -3.19 0.27 0.41
C MET A 89 -1.70 0.66 0.38
N LEU A 90 -1.32 1.80 0.99
CA LEU A 90 0.08 2.19 1.18
C LEU A 90 0.84 1.18 2.03
N ALA A 91 0.25 0.71 3.13
CA ALA A 91 0.85 -0.32 3.98
C ALA A 91 0.98 -1.68 3.27
N LEU A 92 0.02 -2.04 2.41
CA LEU A 92 0.11 -3.23 1.54
C LEU A 92 1.25 -3.10 0.53
N MET A 93 1.39 -1.96 -0.13
CA MET A 93 2.47 -1.68 -1.06
C MET A 93 3.82 -1.78 -0.36
N LEU A 94 4.00 -1.12 0.79
CA LEU A 94 5.21 -1.20 1.62
C LEU A 94 5.61 -2.66 1.88
N THR A 95 4.65 -3.48 2.32
CA THR A 95 4.91 -4.88 2.70
C THR A 95 5.12 -5.80 1.49
N LEU A 96 4.30 -5.66 0.43
CA LEU A 96 4.37 -6.54 -0.74
C LEU A 96 5.63 -6.30 -1.57
N GLU A 97 6.05 -5.06 -1.68
CA GLU A 97 7.23 -4.66 -2.45
C GLU A 97 8.51 -4.64 -1.62
N ASP A 98 8.39 -4.78 -0.28
CA ASP A 98 9.52 -4.76 0.65
C ASP A 98 10.33 -3.45 0.55
N LEU A 99 9.58 -2.33 0.56
CA LEU A 99 10.18 -1.00 0.40
C LEU A 99 10.98 -0.62 1.62
N SER A 100 12.16 -0.02 1.41
CA SER A 100 12.85 0.71 2.46
C SER A 100 12.07 1.96 2.86
N ASP A 101 12.37 2.51 4.03
CA ASP A 101 11.78 3.76 4.52
C ASP A 101 11.97 4.91 3.50
N GLU A 102 13.16 5.00 2.92
CA GLU A 102 13.50 6.03 1.92
C GLU A 102 12.65 5.88 0.64
N GLU A 103 12.52 4.65 0.12
CA GLU A 103 11.69 4.36 -1.04
C GLU A 103 10.22 4.67 -0.77
N PHE A 104 9.71 4.30 0.42
CA PHE A 104 8.36 4.63 0.82
C PHE A 104 8.14 6.14 0.88
N MET A 105 9.05 6.88 1.53
CA MET A 105 8.97 8.34 1.64
C MET A 105 8.99 9.01 0.29
N HIS A 106 9.84 8.55 -0.63
CA HIS A 106 9.90 9.07 -2.00
C HIS A 106 8.55 8.86 -2.72
N ARG A 107 7.97 7.66 -2.62
CA ARG A 107 6.67 7.37 -3.24
C ARG A 107 5.52 8.13 -2.60
N ALA A 108 5.48 8.22 -1.28
CA ALA A 108 4.43 8.94 -0.56
C ALA A 108 4.41 10.45 -0.89
N ALA A 109 5.55 11.02 -1.27
CA ALA A 109 5.67 12.40 -1.71
C ALA A 109 5.37 12.63 -3.19
N SER A 110 5.33 11.58 -4.01
CA SER A 110 5.14 11.66 -5.46
C SER A 110 3.66 11.64 -5.85
N ASP A 111 3.26 12.56 -6.74
CA ASP A 111 1.91 12.55 -7.33
C ASP A 111 1.65 11.30 -8.20
N GLU A 112 2.69 10.68 -8.74
CA GLU A 112 2.59 9.45 -9.53
C GLU A 112 2.02 8.30 -8.70
N TRP A 113 2.39 8.23 -7.41
CA TRP A 113 1.97 7.15 -6.48
C TRP A 113 0.75 7.53 -5.64
N LYS A 114 0.13 8.65 -5.91
CA LYS A 114 -1.04 9.11 -5.17
C LYS A 114 -2.22 8.16 -5.36
N ILE A 115 -2.69 7.61 -4.27
CA ILE A 115 -3.89 6.77 -4.27
C ILE A 115 -5.11 7.68 -4.27
N THR A 116 -5.86 7.64 -5.37
CA THR A 116 -7.15 8.32 -5.52
C THR A 116 -8.29 7.31 -5.39
N ASN A 117 -9.53 7.80 -5.28
CA ASN A 117 -10.70 6.91 -5.27
C ASN A 117 -10.71 6.02 -6.52
N CYS A 118 -11.10 4.76 -6.32
CA CYS A 118 -11.13 3.74 -7.35
C CYS A 118 -9.77 3.38 -7.97
N THR A 119 -8.65 3.74 -7.33
CA THR A 119 -7.35 3.18 -7.69
C THR A 119 -7.33 1.69 -7.39
N CYS A 120 -6.82 0.90 -8.31
CA CYS A 120 -6.65 -0.55 -8.18
C CYS A 120 -5.17 -0.90 -8.37
N PHE A 121 -4.59 -1.62 -7.42
CA PHE A 121 -3.28 -2.26 -7.57
C PHE A 121 -3.47 -3.74 -7.86
N HIS A 122 -2.88 -4.21 -8.93
CA HIS A 122 -2.86 -5.61 -9.31
C HIS A 122 -1.46 -6.18 -9.08
N TYR A 123 -1.30 -6.95 -8.02
CA TYR A 123 -0.07 -7.69 -7.74
C TYR A 123 -0.13 -9.10 -8.31
N SER A 124 0.93 -9.51 -9.02
CA SER A 124 0.99 -10.83 -9.64
C SER A 124 2.27 -11.57 -9.30
N ARG A 125 2.15 -12.89 -9.09
CA ARG A 125 3.26 -13.84 -9.06
C ARG A 125 3.57 -14.37 -10.46
N ARG A 126 2.64 -14.21 -11.40
CA ARG A 126 2.77 -14.64 -12.78
C ARG A 126 3.41 -13.53 -13.59
N ASP A 127 4.50 -13.86 -14.27
CA ASP A 127 5.15 -12.97 -15.23
C ASP A 127 4.19 -12.69 -16.39
N PRO A 128 3.84 -11.43 -16.66
CA PRO A 128 2.89 -11.07 -17.70
C PRO A 128 3.41 -11.37 -19.13
N ALA A 129 4.73 -11.40 -19.33
CA ALA A 129 5.33 -11.66 -20.65
C ALA A 129 5.48 -13.14 -20.94
N THR A 130 5.91 -13.93 -19.95
CA THR A 130 6.24 -15.36 -20.15
C THR A 130 5.19 -16.33 -19.59
N GLY A 131 4.29 -15.84 -18.74
CA GLY A 131 3.31 -16.67 -18.04
C GLY A 131 3.88 -17.53 -16.90
N ARG A 132 5.20 -17.45 -16.63
CA ARG A 132 5.86 -18.21 -15.57
C ARG A 132 5.41 -17.72 -14.20
N THR A 133 5.06 -18.64 -13.30
CA THR A 133 4.67 -18.33 -11.94
C THR A 133 5.85 -18.42 -10.97
N HIS A 134 6.00 -17.43 -10.11
CA HIS A 134 7.02 -17.33 -9.07
C HIS A 134 6.43 -17.59 -7.67
N LYS A 135 7.29 -17.86 -6.69
CA LYS A 135 6.86 -18.10 -5.31
C LYS A 135 6.30 -16.84 -4.63
N ARG A 136 6.83 -15.65 -5.00
CA ARG A 136 6.47 -14.36 -4.41
C ARG A 136 5.90 -13.45 -5.49
N PHE A 137 5.15 -12.42 -5.09
CA PHE A 137 4.77 -11.33 -5.97
C PHE A 137 6.01 -10.63 -6.52
N ARG A 138 5.99 -10.30 -7.81
CA ARG A 138 7.09 -9.63 -8.53
C ARG A 138 6.63 -8.57 -9.49
N TRP A 139 5.38 -8.60 -9.89
CA TRP A 139 4.80 -7.65 -10.83
C TRP A 139 3.66 -6.91 -10.18
N GLU A 140 3.60 -5.65 -10.49
CA GLU A 140 2.54 -4.73 -10.11
C GLU A 140 2.06 -3.97 -11.34
N GLN A 141 0.76 -3.71 -11.40
CA GLN A 141 0.12 -2.87 -12.38
C GLN A 141 -0.91 -2.01 -11.68
N THR A 142 -0.85 -0.69 -11.91
CA THR A 142 -1.84 0.25 -11.38
C THR A 142 -2.90 0.56 -12.42
N ALA A 143 -4.16 0.60 -12.01
CA ALA A 143 -5.27 1.13 -12.77
C ALA A 143 -5.98 2.21 -11.96
N ARG A 144 -6.26 3.36 -12.59
CA ARG A 144 -6.89 4.51 -11.93
C ARG A 144 -7.82 5.27 -12.86
N PRO A 145 -8.91 5.85 -12.34
CA PRO A 145 -9.72 6.76 -13.13
C PRO A 145 -8.98 8.07 -13.35
N VAL A 146 -8.96 8.54 -14.57
CA VAL A 146 -8.44 9.85 -14.96
C VAL A 146 -9.50 10.60 -15.76
N LEU A 147 -9.56 11.93 -15.60
CA LEU A 147 -10.43 12.75 -16.40
C LEU A 147 -9.74 12.99 -17.75
N ASP A 148 -10.40 12.62 -18.83
CA ASP A 148 -9.95 12.98 -20.17
C ASP A 148 -10.25 14.46 -20.39
N GLU A 149 -9.20 15.27 -20.54
CA GLU A 149 -9.31 16.73 -20.69
C GLU A 149 -9.92 17.14 -22.04
N THR A 150 -9.98 16.22 -23.00
CA THR A 150 -10.47 16.52 -24.34
C THR A 150 -12.00 16.46 -24.42
N ASP A 151 -12.63 15.54 -23.72
CA ASP A 151 -14.09 15.34 -23.77
C ASP A 151 -14.78 15.38 -22.39
N GLY A 152 -14.00 15.57 -21.31
CA GLY A 152 -14.51 15.65 -19.94
C GLY A 152 -15.03 14.35 -19.38
N ARG A 153 -14.71 13.20 -19.98
CA ARG A 153 -15.15 11.89 -19.51
C ARG A 153 -14.12 11.24 -18.60
N TRP A 154 -14.63 10.44 -17.68
CA TRP A 154 -13.77 9.58 -16.88
C TRP A 154 -13.40 8.32 -17.67
N VAL A 155 -12.10 8.07 -17.81
CA VAL A 155 -11.55 6.86 -18.42
C VAL A 155 -10.67 6.13 -17.40
N VAL A 156 -10.53 4.81 -17.55
CA VAL A 156 -9.60 4.04 -16.73
C VAL A 156 -8.25 4.02 -17.44
N LYS A 157 -7.26 4.66 -16.84
CA LYS A 157 -5.86 4.53 -17.26
C LYS A 157 -5.28 3.29 -16.56
N VAL A 158 -4.71 2.39 -17.36
CA VAL A 158 -3.99 1.21 -16.88
C VAL A 158 -2.53 1.41 -17.23
N ASP A 159 -1.68 1.39 -16.24
CA ASP A 159 -0.23 1.55 -16.42
C ASP A 159 0.37 0.22 -16.94
N GLU A 160 1.60 0.26 -17.45
CA GLU A 160 2.31 -0.97 -17.84
C GLU A 160 2.68 -1.79 -16.61
N TRP A 161 2.89 -3.09 -16.81
CA TRP A 161 3.39 -3.95 -15.76
C TRP A 161 4.80 -3.54 -15.35
N ARG A 162 4.97 -3.32 -14.04
CA ARG A 162 6.26 -3.03 -13.42
C ARG A 162 6.75 -4.24 -12.65
N GLU A 163 7.95 -4.69 -12.94
CA GLU A 163 8.63 -5.67 -12.11
C GLU A 163 9.28 -4.95 -10.93
N PHE A 164 9.01 -5.40 -9.71
CA PHE A 164 9.70 -4.95 -8.52
C PHE A 164 10.58 -6.07 -7.97
N LYS A 165 11.80 -5.71 -7.58
CA LYS A 165 12.78 -6.66 -7.03
C LYS A 165 12.90 -6.40 -5.54
N ARG A 166 12.66 -7.43 -4.75
CA ARG A 166 13.00 -7.39 -3.34
C ARG A 166 14.50 -7.56 -3.20
N PRO A 167 15.17 -6.77 -2.36
CA PRO A 167 16.58 -6.97 -2.09
C PRO A 167 16.76 -8.38 -1.49
N VAL A 168 17.63 -9.17 -2.10
CA VAL A 168 18.08 -10.44 -1.54
C VAL A 168 19.48 -10.19 -1.01
N LEU A 169 19.56 -9.93 0.28
CA LEU A 169 20.85 -9.75 0.94
C LEU A 169 21.57 -11.10 1.01
N SER A 170 22.79 -11.14 0.51
CA SER A 170 23.72 -12.24 0.76
C SER A 170 24.29 -12.14 2.19
N ASN A 171 24.92 -13.21 2.68
CA ASN A 171 25.60 -13.14 3.98
C ASN A 171 26.70 -12.06 4.00
N GLY A 172 27.33 -11.77 2.84
CA GLY A 172 28.28 -10.67 2.70
C GLY A 172 27.63 -9.32 2.87
N ASP A 173 26.50 -9.08 2.20
CA ASP A 173 25.76 -7.81 2.31
C ASP A 173 25.30 -7.56 3.75
N LEU A 174 24.91 -8.61 4.49
CA LEU A 174 24.52 -8.50 5.91
C LEU A 174 25.69 -8.09 6.81
N VAL A 175 26.90 -8.60 6.53
CA VAL A 175 28.11 -8.21 7.27
C VAL A 175 28.41 -6.74 7.02
N ASP A 176 28.30 -6.26 5.80
CA ASP A 176 28.56 -4.86 5.43
C ASP A 176 27.53 -3.91 6.11
N VAL A 177 26.27 -4.29 6.17
CA VAL A 177 25.22 -3.53 6.88
C VAL A 177 25.53 -3.44 8.38
N VAL A 178 25.96 -4.53 9.02
CA VAL A 178 26.29 -4.54 10.47
C VAL A 178 27.52 -3.68 10.77
N HIS A 179 28.48 -3.59 9.85
CA HIS A 179 29.68 -2.75 10.04
C HIS A 179 29.47 -1.27 9.69
N ALA A 180 28.35 -0.91 9.05
CA ALA A 180 28.01 0.47 8.70
C ALA A 180 27.26 1.22 9.81
N VAL A 181 26.89 0.55 10.91
CA VAL A 181 26.25 1.09 12.11
C VAL A 181 27.32 1.25 13.21
#